data_8757deaef6655cbe4450131705b34c50
#
_entry.id   8757deaef6655cbe4450131705b34c50
#
_cell.length_a   1.000
_cell.length_b   1.000
_cell.length_c   1.000
_cell.angle_alpha   90.00
_cell.angle_beta   90.00
_cell.angle_gamma   90.00
#
_symmetry.space_group_name_H-M   'P 1'
#
loop_
_entity.id
_entity.type
_entity.pdbx_description
1 polymer ?
#
loop_
_entity_poly.entity_id
_entity_poly.type
_entity_poly.pdbx_seq_one_letter_code
_entity_poly.pdbx_strand_id
1 'polypeptide(L)'
;ALVITLLVNSKIEPYYSGLGLDETAILLSFGLLMFVPKIGFIEWEDAKNIPYEIIFLFGAGFTIAAAFSKTGLANEVANYMLSLTDLPVILLILIIASMITFTTEITSNTALISIALPIIYSLGQVANINMTLILMVATICASYAFMLPIATPPNAIAMSSGAVKVKQMASFGFFINILAILMVTVVALVYWQYFL
;
A
#
# COMPACT_ATOMS: atom_id res chain seq x y z
N ALA A 1 -0.10 20.61 -16.16
CA ALA A 1 0.59 21.50 -15.25
C ALA A 1 1.14 20.72 -14.05
N LEU A 2 0.32 20.11 -13.16
CA LEU A 2 0.75 19.41 -11.94
C LEU A 2 1.89 18.40 -12.17
N VAL A 3 1.71 17.46 -13.09
CA VAL A 3 2.72 16.43 -13.40
C VAL A 3 4.03 17.05 -13.87
N ILE A 4 3.97 18.09 -14.70
CA ILE A 4 5.16 18.80 -15.16
C ILE A 4 5.85 19.50 -13.97
N THR A 5 5.09 20.13 -13.10
CA THR A 5 5.66 20.78 -11.90
C THR A 5 6.36 19.79 -10.98
N LEU A 6 5.75 18.61 -10.76
CA LEU A 6 6.35 17.54 -9.96
C LEU A 6 7.62 16.98 -10.63
N LEU A 7 7.60 16.76 -11.94
CA LEU A 7 8.77 16.31 -12.68
C LEU A 7 9.93 17.33 -12.63
N VAL A 8 9.62 18.61 -12.78
CA VAL A 8 10.64 19.68 -12.66
C VAL A 8 11.11 19.87 -11.22
N ASN A 9 10.26 19.56 -10.23
CA ASN A 9 10.66 19.60 -8.82
C ASN A 9 11.49 18.36 -8.41
N SER A 10 11.39 17.26 -9.14
CA SER A 10 12.13 16.03 -8.79
C SER A 10 13.64 16.20 -9.01
N LYS A 11 14.40 15.64 -8.06
CA LYS A 11 15.87 15.68 -8.10
C LYS A 11 16.40 14.58 -9.01
N ILE A 12 17.33 14.94 -9.91
CA ILE A 12 18.02 14.00 -10.81
C ILE A 12 19.52 14.14 -10.59
N GLU A 13 20.04 13.42 -9.62
CA GLU A 13 21.49 13.46 -9.34
C GLU A 13 22.31 12.81 -10.46
N PRO A 14 23.50 13.35 -10.77
CA PRO A 14 24.10 14.60 -10.28
C PRO A 14 23.73 15.86 -11.11
N TYR A 15 22.79 15.72 -12.05
CA TYR A 15 22.56 16.73 -13.12
C TYR A 15 21.60 17.84 -12.72
N TYR A 16 20.64 17.58 -11.82
CA TYR A 16 19.61 18.55 -11.49
C TYR A 16 19.15 18.41 -10.03
N SER A 17 19.21 19.51 -9.27
CA SER A 17 18.86 19.52 -7.84
C SER A 17 17.36 19.64 -7.55
N GLY A 18 16.53 19.76 -8.59
CA GLY A 18 15.11 20.06 -8.44
C GLY A 18 14.86 21.53 -8.06
N LEU A 19 13.59 21.88 -7.88
CA LEU A 19 13.21 23.22 -7.41
C LEU A 19 13.25 23.34 -5.87
N GLY A 20 13.37 22.22 -5.17
CA GLY A 20 13.37 22.19 -3.70
C GLY A 20 12.03 22.58 -3.06
N LEU A 21 10.94 22.52 -3.82
CA LEU A 21 9.60 22.80 -3.31
C LEU A 21 9.06 21.57 -2.58
N ASP A 22 8.30 21.81 -1.52
CA ASP A 22 7.59 20.75 -0.82
C ASP A 22 6.48 20.17 -1.71
N GLU A 23 6.51 18.85 -1.94
CA GLU A 23 5.56 18.17 -2.81
C GLU A 23 4.13 18.26 -2.29
N THR A 24 3.94 18.24 -0.97
CA THR A 24 2.63 18.37 -0.34
C THR A 24 2.05 19.77 -0.61
N ALA A 25 2.90 20.82 -0.52
CA ALA A 25 2.51 22.17 -0.86
C ALA A 25 2.14 22.32 -2.34
N ILE A 26 2.88 21.66 -3.25
CA ILE A 26 2.56 21.65 -4.68
C ILE A 26 1.18 20.99 -4.89
N LEU A 27 0.96 19.80 -4.35
CA LEU A 27 -0.30 19.06 -4.49
C LEU A 27 -1.48 19.87 -3.93
N LEU A 28 -1.33 20.45 -2.73
CA LEU A 28 -2.35 21.28 -2.11
C LEU A 28 -2.67 22.51 -2.95
N SER A 29 -1.64 23.20 -3.45
CA SER A 29 -1.81 24.40 -4.27
C SER A 29 -2.59 24.09 -5.57
N PHE A 30 -2.25 23.00 -6.26
CA PHE A 30 -2.99 22.58 -7.45
C PHE A 30 -4.40 22.12 -7.12
N GLY A 31 -4.61 21.44 -5.98
CA GLY A 31 -5.93 21.09 -5.49
C GLY A 31 -6.81 22.32 -5.25
N LEU A 32 -6.27 23.34 -4.57
CA LEU A 32 -6.99 24.62 -4.32
C LEU A 32 -7.26 25.40 -5.60
N LEU A 33 -6.34 25.37 -6.57
CA LEU A 33 -6.54 26.02 -7.87
C LEU A 33 -7.76 25.49 -8.63
N MET A 34 -8.18 24.25 -8.36
CA MET A 34 -9.36 23.65 -8.98
C MET A 34 -10.67 24.35 -8.55
N PHE A 35 -10.66 25.03 -7.39
CA PHE A 35 -11.81 25.77 -6.86
C PHE A 35 -11.79 27.26 -7.23
N VAL A 36 -10.72 27.75 -7.88
CA VAL A 36 -10.63 29.18 -8.22
C VAL A 36 -11.59 29.51 -9.37
N PRO A 37 -12.48 30.49 -9.22
CA PRO A 37 -13.41 30.89 -10.28
C PRO A 37 -12.68 31.23 -11.59
N LYS A 38 -13.20 30.78 -12.71
CA LYS A 38 -12.70 30.96 -14.08
C LYS A 38 -11.45 30.11 -14.46
N ILE A 39 -10.74 29.57 -13.49
CA ILE A 39 -9.57 28.70 -13.73
C ILE A 39 -9.90 27.25 -13.40
N GLY A 40 -10.55 27.03 -12.27
CA GLY A 40 -10.98 25.72 -11.80
C GLY A 40 -12.30 25.28 -12.45
N PHE A 41 -12.62 24.03 -12.25
CA PHE A 41 -13.85 23.37 -12.75
C PHE A 41 -14.60 22.64 -11.65
N ILE A 42 -14.23 22.86 -10.37
CA ILE A 42 -14.85 22.28 -9.17
C ILE A 42 -15.44 23.42 -8.35
N GLU A 43 -16.66 23.23 -7.86
CA GLU A 43 -17.32 24.17 -6.95
C GLU A 43 -17.10 23.73 -5.49
N TRP A 44 -17.24 24.65 -4.52
CA TRP A 44 -17.14 24.31 -3.10
C TRP A 44 -18.21 23.31 -2.64
N GLU A 45 -19.32 23.25 -3.33
CA GLU A 45 -20.38 22.27 -3.08
C GLU A 45 -19.88 20.84 -3.33
N ASP A 46 -19.00 20.66 -4.34
CA ASP A 46 -18.41 19.37 -4.66
C ASP A 46 -17.47 18.86 -3.54
N ALA A 47 -16.94 19.77 -2.72
CA ALA A 47 -16.12 19.41 -1.57
C ALA A 47 -16.88 18.57 -0.53
N LYS A 48 -18.21 18.62 -0.51
CA LYS A 48 -19.04 17.75 0.33
C LYS A 48 -18.96 16.28 -0.06
N ASN A 49 -18.60 16.00 -1.32
CA ASN A 49 -18.45 14.64 -1.83
C ASN A 49 -17.06 14.05 -1.58
N ILE A 50 -16.17 14.80 -0.94
CA ILE A 50 -14.85 14.27 -0.54
C ILE A 50 -15.06 13.15 0.47
N PRO A 51 -14.50 11.95 0.23
CA PRO A 51 -14.64 10.82 1.14
C PRO A 51 -13.77 11.01 2.40
N TYR A 52 -14.22 11.86 3.31
CA TYR A 52 -13.48 12.19 4.56
C TYR A 52 -13.16 10.94 5.39
N GLU A 53 -13.97 9.89 5.29
CA GLU A 53 -13.70 8.62 5.96
C GLU A 53 -12.33 8.04 5.56
N ILE A 54 -11.89 8.22 4.32
CA ILE A 54 -10.56 7.76 3.87
C ILE A 54 -9.47 8.58 4.55
N ILE A 55 -9.67 9.89 4.69
CA ILE A 55 -8.71 10.77 5.37
C ILE A 55 -8.58 10.37 6.84
N PHE A 56 -9.70 10.14 7.52
CA PHE A 56 -9.69 9.67 8.91
C PHE A 56 -9.10 8.29 9.06
N LEU A 57 -9.36 7.37 8.12
CA LEU A 57 -8.77 6.03 8.11
C LEU A 57 -7.24 6.08 8.03
N PHE A 58 -6.69 6.88 7.10
CA PHE A 58 -5.24 7.08 7.02
C PHE A 58 -4.68 7.76 8.26
N GLY A 59 -5.35 8.81 8.77
CA GLY A 59 -4.96 9.50 9.99
C GLY A 59 -4.91 8.57 11.20
N ALA A 60 -5.91 7.69 11.34
CA ALA A 60 -5.93 6.66 12.38
C ALA A 60 -4.78 5.66 12.19
N GLY A 61 -4.52 5.19 10.97
CA GLY A 61 -3.40 4.31 10.66
C GLY A 61 -2.04 4.92 11.04
N PHE A 62 -1.80 6.17 10.65
CA PHE A 62 -0.57 6.90 11.02
C PHE A 62 -0.46 7.13 12.54
N THR A 63 -1.58 7.38 13.22
CA THR A 63 -1.60 7.53 14.68
C THR A 63 -1.23 6.22 15.38
N ILE A 64 -1.79 5.10 14.93
CA ILE A 64 -1.44 3.76 15.41
C ILE A 64 0.04 3.48 15.15
N ALA A 65 0.54 3.75 13.95
CA ALA A 65 1.94 3.58 13.59
C ALA A 65 2.87 4.37 14.53
N ALA A 66 2.53 5.64 14.77
CA ALA A 66 3.28 6.49 15.69
C ALA A 66 3.24 5.98 17.13
N ALA A 67 2.09 5.47 17.58
CA ALA A 67 1.94 4.87 18.90
C ALA A 67 2.80 3.60 19.03
N PHE A 68 2.78 2.70 18.05
CA PHE A 68 3.62 1.51 18.03
C PHE A 68 5.12 1.85 18.13
N SER A 69 5.57 2.84 17.35
CA SER A 69 6.94 3.30 17.39
C SER A 69 7.32 3.94 18.72
N LYS A 70 6.49 4.85 19.24
CA LYS A 70 6.79 5.60 20.47
C LYS A 70 6.71 4.77 21.75
N THR A 71 5.84 3.77 21.80
CA THR A 71 5.69 2.88 22.96
C THR A 71 6.71 1.76 22.99
N GLY A 72 7.44 1.53 21.90
CA GLY A 72 8.34 0.40 21.75
C GLY A 72 7.61 -0.92 21.45
N LEU A 73 6.28 -0.90 21.32
CA LEU A 73 5.49 -2.11 21.04
C LEU A 73 5.90 -2.75 19.72
N ALA A 74 6.27 -1.93 18.72
CA ALA A 74 6.81 -2.42 17.46
C ALA A 74 8.05 -3.30 17.65
N ASN A 75 8.95 -2.90 18.55
CA ASN A 75 10.16 -3.67 18.88
C ASN A 75 9.81 -4.96 19.65
N GLU A 76 8.80 -4.93 20.54
CA GLU A 76 8.35 -6.13 21.21
C GLU A 76 7.75 -7.14 20.23
N VAL A 77 6.86 -6.69 19.33
CA VAL A 77 6.31 -7.55 18.27
C VAL A 77 7.43 -8.11 17.38
N ALA A 78 8.39 -7.27 16.97
CA ALA A 78 9.54 -7.72 16.19
C ALA A 78 10.39 -8.76 16.95
N ASN A 79 10.58 -8.59 18.26
CA ASN A 79 11.30 -9.55 19.09
C ASN A 79 10.55 -10.90 19.20
N TYR A 80 9.22 -10.91 19.28
CA TYR A 80 8.46 -12.16 19.19
C TYR A 80 8.57 -12.83 17.82
N MET A 81 8.83 -12.04 16.78
CA MET A 81 9.02 -12.54 15.42
C MET A 81 10.49 -12.82 15.07
N LEU A 82 11.43 -12.72 16.03
CA LEU A 82 12.87 -12.98 15.81
C LEU A 82 13.13 -14.34 15.15
N SER A 83 12.34 -15.37 15.46
CA SER A 83 12.46 -16.67 14.81
C SER A 83 12.19 -16.62 13.30
N LEU A 84 11.49 -15.61 12.81
CA LEU A 84 11.28 -15.41 11.38
C LEU A 84 12.48 -14.75 10.71
N THR A 85 13.33 -14.02 11.46
CA THR A 85 14.51 -13.35 10.90
C THR A 85 15.64 -14.31 10.58
N ASP A 86 15.63 -15.51 11.17
CA ASP A 86 16.56 -16.59 10.86
C ASP A 86 16.21 -17.30 9.54
N LEU A 87 15.02 -17.02 8.97
CA LEU A 87 14.59 -17.60 7.72
C LEU A 87 15.30 -16.93 6.52
N PRO A 88 15.56 -17.70 5.45
CA PRO A 88 15.98 -17.09 4.19
C PRO A 88 15.02 -15.98 3.75
N VAL A 89 15.56 -14.90 3.20
CA VAL A 89 14.80 -13.71 2.75
C VAL A 89 13.60 -14.09 1.85
N ILE A 90 13.79 -15.10 1.00
CA ILE A 90 12.70 -15.62 0.15
C ILE A 90 11.51 -16.14 0.95
N LEU A 91 11.75 -16.86 2.06
CA LEU A 91 10.67 -17.39 2.90
C LEU A 91 9.98 -16.27 3.66
N LEU A 92 10.72 -15.28 4.14
CA LEU A 92 10.15 -14.12 4.81
C LEU A 92 9.24 -13.33 3.85
N ILE A 93 9.69 -13.08 2.62
CA ILE A 93 8.88 -12.41 1.59
C ILE A 93 7.62 -13.23 1.29
N LEU A 94 7.73 -14.54 1.12
CA LEU A 94 6.59 -15.42 0.88
C LEU A 94 5.58 -15.41 2.03
N ILE A 95 6.05 -15.41 3.28
CA ILE A 95 5.17 -15.34 4.46
C ILE A 95 4.44 -14.00 4.49
N ILE A 96 5.16 -12.89 4.34
CA ILE A 96 4.55 -11.55 4.32
C ILE A 96 3.55 -11.43 3.17
N ALA A 97 3.93 -11.80 1.96
CA ALA A 97 3.07 -11.76 0.79
C ALA A 97 1.81 -12.59 0.98
N SER A 98 1.94 -13.82 1.48
CA SER A 98 0.80 -14.71 1.74
C SER A 98 -0.11 -14.15 2.83
N MET A 99 0.46 -13.72 3.96
CA MET A 99 -0.30 -13.19 5.09
C MET A 99 -1.11 -11.96 4.66
N ILE A 100 -0.50 -11.01 3.97
CA ILE A 100 -1.18 -9.80 3.49
C ILE A 100 -2.25 -10.14 2.45
N THR A 101 -1.93 -10.96 1.44
CA THR A 101 -2.86 -11.33 0.37
C THR A 101 -4.09 -12.04 0.89
N PHE A 102 -3.97 -12.99 1.80
CA PHE A 102 -5.14 -13.69 2.34
C PHE A 102 -5.91 -12.88 3.38
N THR A 103 -5.25 -11.99 4.10
CA THR A 103 -5.93 -11.10 5.05
C THR A 103 -6.74 -10.03 4.32
N THR A 104 -6.25 -9.50 3.20
CA THR A 104 -6.97 -8.47 2.44
C THR A 104 -8.26 -9.00 1.78
N GLU A 105 -8.42 -10.31 1.64
CA GLU A 105 -9.67 -10.90 1.14
C GLU A 105 -10.88 -10.66 2.06
N ILE A 106 -10.65 -10.50 3.36
CA ILE A 106 -11.69 -10.34 4.38
C ILE A 106 -11.65 -8.97 5.07
N THR A 107 -10.72 -8.11 4.68
CA THR A 107 -10.54 -6.76 5.26
C THR A 107 -10.43 -5.73 4.16
N SER A 108 -10.58 -4.46 4.52
CA SER A 108 -10.26 -3.37 3.61
C SER A 108 -8.75 -3.30 3.33
N ASN A 109 -8.37 -3.28 2.05
CA ASN A 109 -6.98 -3.19 1.60
C ASN A 109 -6.26 -2.01 2.28
N THR A 110 -6.92 -0.84 2.30
CA THR A 110 -6.38 0.38 2.89
C THR A 110 -6.23 0.28 4.40
N ALA A 111 -7.23 -0.27 5.09
CA ALA A 111 -7.18 -0.45 6.54
C ALA A 111 -6.09 -1.46 6.93
N LEU A 112 -6.01 -2.59 6.22
CA LEU A 112 -4.99 -3.59 6.45
C LEU A 112 -3.58 -3.00 6.33
N ILE A 113 -3.30 -2.33 5.22
CA ILE A 113 -1.95 -1.83 4.96
C ILE A 113 -1.55 -0.73 5.94
N SER A 114 -2.49 0.12 6.36
CA SER A 114 -2.24 1.17 7.35
C SER A 114 -1.76 0.61 8.69
N ILE A 115 -2.24 -0.57 9.07
CA ILE A 115 -1.85 -1.25 10.31
C ILE A 115 -0.61 -2.12 10.10
N ALA A 116 -0.53 -2.82 8.98
CA ALA A 116 0.53 -3.78 8.71
C ALA A 116 1.90 -3.13 8.43
N LEU A 117 1.93 -1.98 7.71
CA LEU A 117 3.20 -1.36 7.34
C LEU A 117 4.12 -1.02 8.52
N PRO A 118 3.65 -0.45 9.65
CA PRO A 118 4.51 -0.21 10.80
C PRO A 118 5.10 -1.47 11.41
N ILE A 119 4.35 -2.56 11.42
CA ILE A 119 4.78 -3.86 11.95
C ILE A 119 5.84 -4.45 11.02
N ILE A 120 5.58 -4.45 9.71
CA ILE A 120 6.50 -4.95 8.69
C ILE A 120 7.78 -4.12 8.66
N TYR A 121 7.69 -2.80 8.84
CA TYR A 121 8.83 -1.92 8.96
C TYR A 121 9.73 -2.32 10.14
N SER A 122 9.15 -2.52 11.32
CA SER A 122 9.90 -2.95 12.51
C SER A 122 10.52 -4.33 12.33
N LEU A 123 9.80 -5.27 11.70
CA LEU A 123 10.34 -6.59 11.36
C LEU A 123 11.54 -6.49 10.41
N GLY A 124 11.44 -5.67 9.39
CA GLY A 124 12.54 -5.46 8.43
C GLY A 124 13.78 -4.85 9.06
N GLN A 125 13.61 -3.92 10.02
CA GLN A 125 14.74 -3.37 10.79
C GLN A 125 15.48 -4.46 11.57
N VAL A 126 14.73 -5.32 12.26
CA VAL A 126 15.32 -6.42 13.06
C VAL A 126 15.95 -7.48 12.16
N ALA A 127 15.33 -7.80 11.04
CA ALA A 127 15.82 -8.78 10.07
C ALA A 127 16.98 -8.25 9.20
N ASN A 128 17.31 -6.95 9.31
CA ASN A 128 18.33 -6.29 8.48
C ASN A 128 18.09 -6.47 6.96
N ILE A 129 16.83 -6.37 6.55
CA ILE A 129 16.40 -6.49 5.15
C ILE A 129 16.10 -5.09 4.59
N ASN A 130 16.25 -4.94 3.28
CA ASN A 130 15.87 -3.69 2.63
C ASN A 130 14.39 -3.33 2.92
N MET A 131 14.20 -2.22 3.64
CA MET A 131 12.88 -1.75 4.06
C MET A 131 11.97 -1.47 2.89
N THR A 132 12.49 -0.79 1.87
CA THR A 132 11.70 -0.42 0.69
C THR A 132 11.17 -1.66 0.01
N LEU A 133 11.97 -2.71 -0.12
CA LEU A 133 11.59 -3.96 -0.75
C LEU A 133 10.42 -4.63 -0.03
N ILE A 134 10.50 -4.84 1.29
CA ILE A 134 9.44 -5.54 2.02
C ILE A 134 8.15 -4.71 2.13
N LEU A 135 8.28 -3.39 2.25
CA LEU A 135 7.12 -2.49 2.27
C LEU A 135 6.42 -2.45 0.91
N MET A 136 7.17 -2.48 -0.20
CA MET A 136 6.62 -2.59 -1.55
C MET A 136 5.89 -3.91 -1.75
N VAL A 137 6.48 -5.04 -1.35
CA VAL A 137 5.83 -6.35 -1.40
C VAL A 137 4.50 -6.31 -0.65
N ALA A 138 4.50 -5.84 0.60
CA ALA A 138 3.29 -5.77 1.41
C ALA A 138 2.21 -4.90 0.78
N THR A 139 2.60 -3.71 0.28
CA THR A 139 1.66 -2.76 -0.32
C THR A 139 1.02 -3.32 -1.60
N ILE A 140 1.78 -3.99 -2.44
CA ILE A 140 1.27 -4.61 -3.67
C ILE A 140 0.37 -5.79 -3.32
N CYS A 141 0.78 -6.65 -2.38
CA CYS A 141 0.00 -7.79 -1.93
C CYS A 141 -1.33 -7.40 -1.29
N ALA A 142 -1.41 -6.24 -0.64
CA ALA A 142 -2.67 -5.72 -0.11
C ALA A 142 -3.72 -5.43 -1.19
N SER A 143 -3.33 -5.32 -2.45
CA SER A 143 -4.24 -5.16 -3.58
C SER A 143 -4.63 -6.49 -4.26
N TYR A 144 -4.05 -7.61 -3.82
CA TYR A 144 -4.34 -8.95 -4.36
C TYR A 144 -5.55 -9.56 -3.64
N ALA A 145 -6.74 -9.22 -4.10
CA ALA A 145 -8.00 -9.64 -3.50
C ALA A 145 -8.94 -10.17 -4.60
N PHE A 146 -8.74 -11.42 -5.00
CA PHE A 146 -9.41 -12.02 -6.15
C PHE A 146 -10.42 -13.11 -5.77
N MET A 147 -10.50 -13.52 -4.49
CA MET A 147 -11.30 -14.67 -4.06
C MET A 147 -12.73 -14.31 -3.67
N LEU A 148 -12.91 -13.21 -2.93
CA LEU A 148 -14.18 -12.92 -2.30
C LEU A 148 -14.86 -11.68 -2.89
N PRO A 149 -16.20 -11.70 -3.02
CA PRO A 149 -16.96 -10.56 -3.54
C PRO A 149 -16.90 -9.34 -2.62
N ILE A 150 -16.69 -9.55 -1.32
CA ILE A 150 -16.60 -8.47 -0.33
C ILE A 150 -15.24 -7.78 -0.33
N ALA A 151 -14.22 -8.40 -0.92
CA ALA A 151 -12.86 -7.89 -0.87
C ALA A 151 -12.68 -6.60 -1.68
N THR A 152 -13.31 -6.53 -2.86
CA THR A 152 -13.21 -5.34 -3.72
C THR A 152 -14.53 -5.05 -4.47
N PRO A 153 -14.82 -3.76 -4.80
CA PRO A 153 -15.98 -3.42 -5.61
C PRO A 153 -16.06 -4.14 -6.96
N PRO A 154 -14.95 -4.31 -7.73
CA PRO A 154 -15.00 -5.09 -8.97
C PRO A 154 -15.48 -6.53 -8.79
N ASN A 155 -15.05 -7.21 -7.71
CA ASN A 155 -15.49 -8.57 -7.40
C ASN A 155 -17.00 -8.61 -7.11
N ALA A 156 -17.52 -7.64 -6.34
CA ALA A 156 -18.95 -7.53 -6.05
C ALA A 156 -19.76 -7.29 -7.32
N ILE A 157 -19.29 -6.44 -8.23
CA ILE A 157 -19.94 -6.14 -9.51
C ILE A 157 -19.94 -7.40 -10.40
N ALA A 158 -18.82 -8.09 -10.53
CA ALA A 158 -18.72 -9.33 -11.31
C ALA A 158 -19.70 -10.38 -10.81
N MET A 159 -19.83 -10.52 -9.49
CA MET A 159 -20.76 -11.48 -8.90
C MET A 159 -22.22 -11.06 -9.04
N SER A 160 -22.53 -9.76 -8.93
CA SER A 160 -23.91 -9.24 -9.10
C SER A 160 -24.48 -9.46 -10.50
N SER A 161 -23.61 -9.66 -11.50
CA SER A 161 -24.04 -10.01 -12.87
C SER A 161 -24.71 -11.38 -12.96
N GLY A 162 -24.58 -12.24 -11.92
CA GLY A 162 -25.07 -13.63 -11.92
C GLY A 162 -24.26 -14.60 -12.78
N ALA A 163 -23.28 -14.12 -13.53
CA ALA A 163 -22.44 -14.97 -14.40
C ALA A 163 -21.40 -15.80 -13.62
N VAL A 164 -21.02 -15.35 -12.41
CA VAL A 164 -20.00 -15.99 -11.58
C VAL A 164 -20.59 -16.35 -10.21
N LYS A 165 -20.39 -17.60 -9.77
CA LYS A 165 -20.78 -18.04 -8.43
C LYS A 165 -19.65 -17.80 -7.43
N VAL A 166 -19.99 -17.52 -6.16
CA VAL A 166 -18.99 -17.31 -5.07
C VAL A 166 -17.94 -18.42 -5.04
N LYS A 167 -18.37 -19.68 -5.13
CA LYS A 167 -17.46 -20.85 -5.13
C LYS A 167 -16.48 -20.83 -6.31
N GLN A 168 -16.94 -20.41 -7.47
CA GLN A 168 -16.07 -20.30 -8.66
C GLN A 168 -15.06 -19.16 -8.48
N MET A 169 -15.54 -17.99 -8.06
CA MET A 169 -14.67 -16.83 -7.76
C MET A 169 -13.60 -17.20 -6.73
N ALA A 170 -14.00 -17.80 -5.60
CA ALA A 170 -13.06 -18.22 -4.57
C ALA A 170 -12.03 -19.23 -5.08
N SER A 171 -12.45 -20.22 -5.85
CA SER A 171 -11.53 -21.24 -6.37
C SER A 171 -10.53 -20.67 -7.37
N PHE A 172 -10.99 -19.94 -8.38
CA PHE A 172 -10.10 -19.32 -9.36
C PHE A 172 -9.25 -18.22 -8.71
N GLY A 173 -9.84 -17.40 -7.85
CA GLY A 173 -9.14 -16.34 -7.12
C GLY A 173 -8.02 -16.88 -6.24
N PHE A 174 -8.21 -18.03 -5.61
CA PHE A 174 -7.15 -18.71 -4.84
C PHE A 174 -5.93 -19.01 -5.70
N PHE A 175 -6.13 -19.61 -6.89
CA PHE A 175 -5.02 -19.88 -7.81
C PHE A 175 -4.35 -18.61 -8.30
N ILE A 176 -5.13 -17.54 -8.57
CA ILE A 176 -4.60 -16.24 -8.98
C ILE A 176 -3.78 -15.62 -7.82
N ASN A 177 -4.27 -15.68 -6.58
CA ASN A 177 -3.53 -15.19 -5.41
C ASN A 177 -2.19 -15.92 -5.25
N ILE A 178 -2.17 -17.26 -5.36
CA ILE A 178 -0.92 -18.03 -5.29
C ILE A 178 0.04 -17.62 -6.40
N LEU A 179 -0.44 -17.49 -7.64
CA LEU A 179 0.39 -17.06 -8.77
C LEU A 179 0.94 -15.64 -8.53
N ALA A 180 0.10 -14.73 -8.04
CA ALA A 180 0.50 -13.35 -7.75
C ALA A 180 1.54 -13.26 -6.62
N ILE A 181 1.40 -14.06 -5.56
CA ILE A 181 2.37 -14.18 -4.47
C ILE A 181 3.73 -14.67 -5.02
N LEU A 182 3.72 -15.72 -5.83
CA LEU A 182 4.95 -16.24 -6.44
C LEU A 182 5.59 -15.20 -7.36
N MET A 183 4.78 -14.54 -8.17
CA MET A 183 5.24 -13.54 -9.13
C MET A 183 5.87 -12.31 -8.42
N VAL A 184 5.21 -11.77 -7.38
CA VAL A 184 5.79 -10.64 -6.62
C VAL A 184 7.06 -11.04 -5.89
N THR A 185 7.13 -12.27 -5.38
CA THR A 185 8.35 -12.81 -4.73
C THR A 185 9.50 -12.90 -5.72
N VAL A 186 9.26 -13.42 -6.92
CA VAL A 186 10.28 -13.48 -7.97
C VAL A 186 10.75 -12.08 -8.37
N VAL A 187 9.81 -11.16 -8.59
CA VAL A 187 10.15 -9.76 -8.94
C VAL A 187 10.94 -9.09 -7.82
N ALA A 188 10.57 -9.31 -6.57
CA ALA A 188 11.27 -8.77 -5.41
C ALA A 188 12.74 -9.24 -5.36
N LEU A 189 12.98 -10.53 -5.58
CA LEU A 189 14.31 -11.12 -5.48
C LEU A 189 15.18 -10.92 -6.73
N VAL A 190 14.57 -10.90 -7.93
CA VAL A 190 15.34 -10.84 -9.19
C VAL A 190 15.52 -9.40 -9.67
N TYR A 191 14.59 -8.52 -9.35
CA TYR A 191 14.59 -7.15 -9.85
C TYR A 191 14.78 -6.13 -8.72
N TRP A 192 13.86 -6.06 -7.77
CA TRP A 192 13.88 -4.99 -6.76
C TRP A 192 15.07 -5.07 -5.80
N GLN A 193 15.54 -6.27 -5.49
CA GLN A 193 16.73 -6.44 -4.64
C GLN A 193 17.98 -5.74 -5.19
N TYR A 194 18.05 -5.53 -6.52
CA TYR A 194 19.21 -4.91 -7.17
C TYR A 194 19.02 -3.41 -7.48
N PHE A 195 17.79 -2.92 -7.47
CA PHE A 195 17.46 -1.54 -7.87
C PHE A 195 16.95 -0.67 -6.72
N LEU A 196 16.59 -1.25 -5.58
CA LEU A 196 16.16 -0.57 -4.39
C LEU A 196 17.19 -0.72 -3.27
#